data_85e5cb8f8b5ae16403c6ce8880ef3c68
#
_entry.id   85e5cb8f8b5ae16403c6ce8880ef3c68
#
_cell.length_a   1.000
_cell.length_b   1.000
_cell.length_c   1.000
_cell.angle_alpha   90.00
_cell.angle_beta   90.00
_cell.angle_gamma   90.00
#
_symmetry.space_group_name_H-M   'P 1'
#
loop_
_entity.id
_entity.type
_entity.pdbx_description
1 polymer ?
#
loop_
_entity_poly.entity_id
_entity_poly.type
_entity_poly.pdbx_seq_one_letter_code
_entity_poly.pdbx_strand_id
1 'polypeptide(L)'
;QRDIVTGTYAIDGTYDNGTVTAKKSKFNGTSLSEGGQFIVSNDKADYTVAMNFFVGTQEYNATFAGNITLPDGNLMGAPAPEKLDAESVEEVYAQYYSDVCCWDISFKMGEAHGNNRNVFSFLPTVENKKLLDAGSYSTANGTIDAEYSFYHADNSSEFDSIVEAAVEVQVDLDNQTHTFTGSYKTASGIEGTINWTGNVRGFVYTQPGGEGLEEYT
;
A
#
# COMPACT_ATOMS: atom_id res chain seq x y z
N GLN A 1 2.49 -13.70 -2.96
CA GLN A 1 3.79 -13.07 -3.25
C GLN A 1 3.94 -12.96 -4.75
N ARG A 2 4.20 -11.76 -5.28
CA ARG A 2 4.29 -11.46 -6.73
C ARG A 2 5.73 -11.19 -7.17
N ASP A 3 6.68 -11.86 -6.58
CA ASP A 3 8.10 -11.68 -6.87
C ASP A 3 8.82 -13.02 -7.09
N ILE A 4 9.94 -12.96 -7.75
CA ILE A 4 10.90 -14.06 -7.83
C ILE A 4 11.94 -13.84 -6.75
N VAL A 5 12.02 -14.77 -5.81
CA VAL A 5 12.97 -14.68 -4.70
C VAL A 5 14.41 -14.66 -5.21
N THR A 6 15.26 -13.84 -4.60
CA THR A 6 16.71 -13.88 -4.89
C THR A 6 17.26 -15.29 -4.71
N GLY A 7 18.00 -15.78 -5.67
CA GLY A 7 18.55 -17.14 -5.64
C GLY A 7 19.07 -17.63 -6.97
N THR A 8 19.54 -18.89 -6.97
CA THR A 8 19.99 -19.62 -8.15
C THR A 8 18.96 -20.68 -8.50
N TYR A 9 18.50 -20.67 -9.75
CA TYR A 9 17.48 -21.55 -10.29
C TYR A 9 18.08 -22.40 -11.39
N ALA A 10 18.24 -23.70 -11.15
CA ALA A 10 18.70 -24.62 -12.15
C ALA A 10 17.67 -24.81 -13.27
N ILE A 11 18.12 -25.00 -14.50
CA ILE A 11 17.25 -25.34 -15.63
C ILE A 11 17.19 -26.88 -15.73
N ASP A 12 16.00 -27.43 -15.44
CA ASP A 12 15.79 -28.89 -15.47
C ASP A 12 14.46 -29.28 -16.12
N GLY A 13 14.17 -30.56 -16.16
CA GLY A 13 12.93 -31.11 -16.71
C GLY A 13 11.76 -31.16 -15.74
N THR A 14 11.96 -30.74 -14.48
CA THR A 14 10.98 -30.84 -13.41
C THR A 14 10.17 -29.58 -13.22
N TYR A 15 9.15 -29.64 -12.36
CA TYR A 15 8.32 -28.49 -11.95
C TYR A 15 8.54 -28.16 -10.46
N ASP A 16 9.72 -28.48 -9.95
CA ASP A 16 10.01 -28.28 -8.55
C ASP A 16 10.23 -26.79 -8.23
N ASN A 17 9.91 -26.40 -7.01
CA ASN A 17 10.18 -25.06 -6.53
C ASN A 17 11.68 -24.78 -6.54
N GLY A 18 12.07 -23.62 -7.05
CA GLY A 18 13.46 -23.21 -7.17
C GLY A 18 14.15 -23.68 -8.46
N THR A 19 13.38 -24.11 -9.45
CA THR A 19 13.90 -24.49 -10.77
C THR A 19 13.21 -23.73 -11.91
N VAL A 20 13.86 -23.70 -13.08
CA VAL A 20 13.30 -23.21 -14.34
C VAL A 20 12.99 -24.44 -15.21
N THR A 21 11.74 -24.58 -15.60
CA THR A 21 11.30 -25.72 -16.39
C THR A 21 11.73 -25.60 -17.85
N ALA A 22 12.71 -26.37 -18.29
CA ALA A 22 13.25 -26.34 -19.63
C ALA A 22 12.18 -26.49 -20.72
N LYS A 23 11.24 -27.44 -20.57
CA LYS A 23 10.20 -27.75 -21.58
C LYS A 23 9.22 -26.59 -21.84
N LYS A 24 8.97 -25.72 -20.86
CA LYS A 24 8.07 -24.55 -21.00
C LYS A 24 8.81 -23.26 -21.31
N SER A 25 10.12 -23.22 -21.08
CA SER A 25 10.94 -22.04 -21.34
C SER A 25 11.46 -22.09 -22.77
N LYS A 26 11.37 -20.95 -23.45
CA LYS A 26 11.74 -20.86 -24.89
C LYS A 26 12.65 -19.66 -25.13
N PHE A 27 13.60 -19.86 -26.04
CA PHE A 27 14.40 -18.82 -26.63
C PHE A 27 14.20 -18.83 -28.17
N ASN A 28 13.75 -17.69 -28.71
CA ASN A 28 13.40 -17.57 -30.13
C ASN A 28 12.46 -18.70 -30.63
N GLY A 29 11.46 -19.08 -29.83
CA GLY A 29 10.48 -20.10 -30.16
C GLY A 29 10.92 -21.54 -29.92
N THR A 30 12.20 -21.78 -29.65
CA THR A 30 12.76 -23.13 -29.37
C THR A 30 12.86 -23.36 -27.88
N SER A 31 12.45 -24.54 -27.39
CA SER A 31 12.54 -24.88 -25.97
C SER A 31 13.99 -24.96 -25.51
N LEU A 32 14.21 -24.56 -24.25
CA LEU A 32 15.52 -24.72 -23.62
C LEU A 32 15.83 -26.21 -23.41
N SER A 33 17.11 -26.53 -23.38
CA SER A 33 17.62 -27.82 -22.94
C SER A 33 17.86 -27.80 -21.43
N GLU A 34 17.88 -28.96 -20.80
CA GLU A 34 18.31 -29.10 -19.41
C GLU A 34 19.78 -28.69 -19.25
N GLY A 35 20.11 -28.17 -18.08
CA GLY A 35 21.43 -27.63 -17.76
C GLY A 35 21.49 -26.12 -17.87
N GLY A 36 22.47 -25.55 -17.17
CA GLY A 36 22.57 -24.10 -16.98
C GLY A 36 21.75 -23.61 -15.77
N GLN A 37 21.68 -22.31 -15.62
CA GLN A 37 21.03 -21.69 -14.45
C GLN A 37 20.61 -20.25 -14.71
N PHE A 38 19.66 -19.78 -13.89
CA PHE A 38 19.33 -18.37 -13.72
C PHE A 38 19.75 -17.94 -12.31
N ILE A 39 20.50 -16.87 -12.21
CA ILE A 39 20.86 -16.24 -10.93
C ILE A 39 20.07 -14.96 -10.85
N VAL A 40 19.15 -14.87 -9.87
CA VAL A 40 18.27 -13.74 -9.67
C VAL A 40 18.72 -12.99 -8.42
N SER A 41 18.85 -11.69 -8.53
CA SER A 41 18.85 -10.77 -7.39
C SER A 41 17.82 -9.66 -7.63
N ASN A 42 17.21 -9.18 -6.56
CA ASN A 42 16.23 -8.11 -6.64
C ASN A 42 16.34 -7.18 -5.42
N ASP A 43 16.10 -5.91 -5.68
CA ASP A 43 15.80 -4.90 -4.67
C ASP A 43 14.41 -4.34 -5.00
N LYS A 44 13.40 -4.82 -4.26
CA LYS A 44 11.99 -4.55 -4.55
C LYS A 44 11.63 -4.96 -6.00
N ALA A 45 11.27 -3.98 -6.85
CA ALA A 45 10.90 -4.20 -8.24
C ALA A 45 12.08 -4.22 -9.23
N ASP A 46 13.29 -3.88 -8.78
CA ASP A 46 14.49 -3.86 -9.63
C ASP A 46 15.15 -5.23 -9.61
N TYR A 47 15.06 -5.93 -10.74
CA TYR A 47 15.62 -7.26 -10.91
C TYR A 47 16.94 -7.21 -11.69
N THR A 48 17.89 -8.01 -11.25
CA THR A 48 19.06 -8.40 -12.04
C THR A 48 19.03 -9.91 -12.21
N VAL A 49 19.05 -10.38 -13.45
CA VAL A 49 19.04 -11.80 -13.78
C VAL A 49 20.23 -12.11 -14.67
N ALA A 50 21.16 -12.92 -14.19
CA ALA A 50 22.23 -13.51 -15.00
C ALA A 50 21.78 -14.90 -15.43
N MET A 51 21.85 -15.19 -16.72
CA MET A 51 21.33 -16.41 -17.33
C MET A 51 22.45 -17.13 -18.10
N ASN A 52 22.62 -18.41 -17.80
CA ASN A 52 23.36 -19.35 -18.63
C ASN A 52 22.41 -20.48 -19.02
N PHE A 53 22.18 -20.72 -20.30
CA PHE A 53 21.23 -21.72 -20.76
C PHE A 53 21.63 -22.31 -22.11
N PHE A 54 21.01 -23.44 -22.45
CA PHE A 54 21.26 -24.18 -23.67
C PHE A 54 20.01 -24.28 -24.55
N VAL A 55 20.22 -24.21 -25.87
CA VAL A 55 19.23 -24.58 -26.89
C VAL A 55 19.87 -25.67 -27.77
N GLY A 56 19.43 -26.90 -27.63
CA GLY A 56 20.16 -28.04 -28.13
C GLY A 56 21.53 -28.14 -27.44
N THR A 57 22.60 -28.07 -28.21
CA THR A 57 23.99 -28.09 -27.71
C THR A 57 24.63 -26.69 -27.68
N GLN A 58 23.91 -25.67 -28.14
CA GLN A 58 24.42 -24.29 -28.18
C GLN A 58 24.19 -23.61 -26.82
N GLU A 59 25.27 -23.09 -26.24
CA GLU A 59 25.26 -22.31 -25.00
C GLU A 59 24.99 -20.84 -25.28
N TYR A 60 24.20 -20.23 -24.40
CA TYR A 60 23.88 -18.81 -24.39
C TYR A 60 24.10 -18.23 -23.00
N ASN A 61 24.66 -17.03 -22.98
CA ASN A 61 24.77 -16.21 -21.77
C ASN A 61 24.05 -14.89 -22.01
N ALA A 62 23.21 -14.49 -21.07
CA ALA A 62 22.49 -13.23 -21.12
C ALA A 62 22.37 -12.61 -19.73
N THR A 63 22.16 -11.29 -19.70
CA THR A 63 21.83 -10.57 -18.48
C THR A 63 20.61 -9.69 -18.72
N PHE A 64 19.78 -9.57 -17.70
CA PHE A 64 18.68 -8.62 -17.63
C PHE A 64 18.87 -7.76 -16.39
N ALA A 65 18.63 -6.45 -16.53
CA ALA A 65 18.54 -5.53 -15.39
C ALA A 65 17.37 -4.57 -15.62
N GLY A 66 16.47 -4.47 -14.66
CA GLY A 66 15.30 -3.59 -14.74
C GLY A 66 14.05 -4.17 -14.08
N ASN A 67 12.94 -3.49 -14.32
CA ASN A 67 11.64 -3.89 -13.78
C ASN A 67 10.94 -4.93 -14.67
N ILE A 68 10.19 -5.82 -14.04
CA ILE A 68 9.34 -6.79 -14.73
C ILE A 68 7.89 -6.38 -14.52
N THR A 69 7.18 -6.03 -15.60
CA THR A 69 5.75 -5.68 -15.54
C THR A 69 4.91 -6.94 -15.64
N LEU A 70 3.97 -7.10 -14.73
CA LEU A 70 2.99 -8.18 -14.71
C LEU A 70 1.85 -7.91 -15.72
N PRO A 71 1.05 -8.94 -16.08
CA PRO A 71 -0.09 -8.76 -17.01
C PRO A 71 -1.16 -7.77 -16.54
N ASP A 72 -1.25 -7.49 -15.25
CA ASP A 72 -2.16 -6.51 -14.64
C ASP A 72 -1.60 -5.07 -14.65
N GLY A 73 -0.41 -4.86 -15.22
CA GLY A 73 0.26 -3.57 -15.31
C GLY A 73 1.12 -3.21 -14.08
N ASN A 74 1.06 -3.97 -13.01
CA ASN A 74 1.89 -3.77 -11.83
C ASN A 74 3.32 -4.26 -12.04
N LEU A 75 4.27 -3.73 -11.26
CA LEU A 75 5.64 -4.22 -11.26
C LEU A 75 5.74 -5.47 -10.37
N MET A 76 6.48 -6.49 -10.84
CA MET A 76 6.82 -7.64 -10.03
C MET A 76 7.73 -7.20 -8.87
N GLY A 77 7.47 -7.68 -7.66
CA GLY A 77 8.23 -7.33 -6.45
C GLY A 77 7.85 -5.97 -5.83
N ALA A 78 7.08 -5.13 -6.53
CA ALA A 78 6.50 -3.95 -5.90
C ALA A 78 5.42 -4.34 -4.89
N PRO A 79 5.28 -3.61 -3.78
CA PRO A 79 4.14 -3.77 -2.90
C PRO A 79 2.83 -3.66 -3.68
N ALA A 80 1.85 -4.49 -3.33
CA ALA A 80 0.53 -4.39 -3.95
C ALA A 80 -0.10 -3.04 -3.56
N PRO A 81 -0.74 -2.32 -4.50
CA PRO A 81 -1.49 -1.12 -4.17
C PRO A 81 -2.60 -1.42 -3.15
N GLU A 82 -2.78 -0.52 -2.20
CA GLU A 82 -3.85 -0.63 -1.21
C GLU A 82 -5.06 0.22 -1.59
N LYS A 83 -6.23 -0.22 -1.11
CA LYS A 83 -7.47 0.55 -1.25
C LYS A 83 -8.12 0.70 0.12
N LEU A 84 -8.35 1.94 0.52
CA LEU A 84 -9.12 2.29 1.70
C LEU A 84 -10.54 2.67 1.23
N ASP A 85 -11.40 1.68 1.09
CA ASP A 85 -12.79 1.81 0.64
C ASP A 85 -13.74 1.04 1.56
N ALA A 86 -15.03 1.08 1.26
CA ALA A 86 -16.05 0.43 2.10
C ALA A 86 -15.96 -1.12 2.11
N GLU A 87 -15.25 -1.73 1.16
CA GLU A 87 -15.07 -3.18 1.10
C GLU A 87 -13.86 -3.63 1.94
N SER A 88 -12.82 -2.81 1.99
CA SER A 88 -11.55 -3.13 2.65
C SER A 88 -11.45 -2.60 4.08
N VAL A 89 -12.11 -1.48 4.40
CA VAL A 89 -12.05 -0.82 5.71
C VAL A 89 -13.18 -1.30 6.61
N GLU A 90 -12.82 -1.90 7.74
CA GLU A 90 -13.77 -2.37 8.75
C GLU A 90 -14.22 -1.24 9.69
N GLU A 91 -13.29 -0.35 10.07
CA GLU A 91 -13.54 0.72 11.03
C GLU A 91 -12.69 1.95 10.72
N VAL A 92 -13.28 3.14 10.86
CA VAL A 92 -12.53 4.40 10.89
C VAL A 92 -12.77 5.06 12.23
N TYR A 93 -11.68 5.40 12.92
CA TYR A 93 -11.77 6.12 14.19
C TYR A 93 -10.81 7.31 14.22
N ALA A 94 -11.17 8.31 15.02
CA ALA A 94 -10.45 9.56 15.16
C ALA A 94 -10.04 9.80 16.61
N GLN A 95 -8.86 10.40 16.78
CA GLN A 95 -8.38 10.90 18.07
C GLN A 95 -7.87 12.33 17.90
N TYR A 96 -8.32 13.24 18.76
CA TYR A 96 -7.86 14.62 18.77
C TYR A 96 -6.75 14.83 19.80
N TYR A 97 -5.68 15.49 19.38
CA TYR A 97 -4.57 15.91 20.23
C TYR A 97 -4.56 17.43 20.36
N SER A 98 -5.01 17.94 21.53
CA SER A 98 -5.23 19.36 21.75
C SER A 98 -3.96 20.20 21.87
N ASP A 99 -2.85 19.60 22.24
CA ASP A 99 -1.54 20.25 22.39
C ASP A 99 -0.90 20.63 21.05
N VAL A 100 -1.25 19.92 20.00
CA VAL A 100 -0.75 20.15 18.64
C VAL A 100 -1.86 20.44 17.62
N CYS A 101 -3.11 20.54 18.06
CA CYS A 101 -4.29 20.75 17.21
C CYS A 101 -4.38 19.75 16.05
N CYS A 102 -4.12 18.48 16.34
CA CYS A 102 -4.04 17.41 15.34
C CYS A 102 -5.19 16.42 15.50
N TRP A 103 -5.69 15.92 14.36
CA TRP A 103 -6.56 14.76 14.28
C TRP A 103 -5.84 13.57 13.68
N ASP A 104 -5.64 12.51 14.45
CA ASP A 104 -5.25 11.22 13.91
C ASP A 104 -6.48 10.44 13.45
N ILE A 105 -6.57 10.20 12.16
CA ILE A 105 -7.63 9.41 11.54
C ILE A 105 -7.06 8.05 11.16
N SER A 106 -7.58 7.00 11.78
CA SER A 106 -7.12 5.62 11.59
C SER A 106 -8.14 4.83 10.79
N PHE A 107 -7.70 4.32 9.64
CA PHE A 107 -8.44 3.36 8.81
C PHE A 107 -7.95 1.97 9.16
N LYS A 108 -8.76 1.19 9.87
CA LYS A 108 -8.49 -0.21 10.18
C LYS A 108 -9.08 -1.10 9.09
N MET A 109 -8.25 -1.87 8.44
CA MET A 109 -8.68 -2.82 7.42
C MET A 109 -9.20 -4.11 8.05
N GLY A 110 -10.10 -4.79 7.36
CA GLY A 110 -10.67 -6.05 7.81
C GLY A 110 -9.68 -7.22 7.71
N GLU A 111 -10.06 -8.36 8.31
CA GLU A 111 -9.25 -9.60 8.35
C GLU A 111 -8.83 -10.08 6.96
N ALA A 112 -9.71 -9.97 5.96
CA ALA A 112 -9.41 -10.33 4.58
C ALA A 112 -8.28 -9.50 3.95
N HIS A 113 -7.98 -8.33 4.53
CA HIS A 113 -6.92 -7.41 4.16
C HIS A 113 -5.79 -7.35 5.20
N GLY A 114 -5.67 -8.39 6.04
CA GLY A 114 -4.58 -8.58 6.99
C GLY A 114 -4.65 -7.71 8.26
N ASN A 115 -5.82 -7.13 8.58
CA ASN A 115 -6.01 -6.20 9.72
C ASN A 115 -5.03 -5.02 9.75
N ASN A 116 -4.52 -4.64 8.59
CA ASN A 116 -3.59 -3.51 8.47
C ASN A 116 -4.25 -2.20 8.91
N ARG A 117 -3.43 -1.22 9.25
CA ARG A 117 -3.90 0.10 9.68
C ARG A 117 -3.15 1.21 8.97
N ASN A 118 -3.90 2.20 8.48
CA ASN A 118 -3.35 3.44 7.95
C ASN A 118 -3.78 4.58 8.84
N VAL A 119 -2.83 5.35 9.35
CA VAL A 119 -3.06 6.52 10.19
C VAL A 119 -2.60 7.77 9.46
N PHE A 120 -3.46 8.77 9.39
CA PHE A 120 -3.17 10.08 8.83
C PHE A 120 -3.35 11.13 9.92
N SER A 121 -2.29 11.89 10.19
CA SER A 121 -2.28 12.99 11.15
C SER A 121 -2.62 14.29 10.45
N PHE A 122 -3.88 14.71 10.56
CA PHE A 122 -4.39 15.94 9.94
C PHE A 122 -4.15 17.15 10.85
N LEU A 123 -3.59 18.22 10.27
CA LEU A 123 -3.34 19.50 10.93
C LEU A 123 -4.28 20.57 10.34
N PRO A 124 -5.52 20.69 10.85
CA PRO A 124 -6.46 21.67 10.36
C PRO A 124 -5.99 23.11 10.67
N THR A 125 -6.22 24.03 9.76
CA THR A 125 -5.86 25.46 9.95
C THR A 125 -6.74 26.18 10.97
N VAL A 126 -7.92 25.62 11.26
CA VAL A 126 -8.86 26.10 12.27
C VAL A 126 -9.12 24.98 13.27
N GLU A 127 -8.98 25.28 14.54
CA GLU A 127 -9.21 24.29 15.59
C GLU A 127 -10.70 23.91 15.65
N ASN A 128 -10.99 22.63 15.46
CA ASN A 128 -12.29 22.02 15.70
C ASN A 128 -12.08 20.71 16.50
N LYS A 129 -12.47 20.74 17.78
CA LYS A 129 -12.32 19.59 18.71
C LYS A 129 -13.41 18.54 18.56
N LYS A 130 -14.39 18.77 17.72
CA LYS A 130 -15.53 17.87 17.55
C LYS A 130 -15.37 16.94 16.36
N LEU A 131 -14.81 17.43 15.27
CA LEU A 131 -14.57 16.67 14.04
C LEU A 131 -13.52 17.36 13.17
N LEU A 132 -13.01 16.65 12.18
CA LEU A 132 -12.19 17.21 11.12
C LEU A 132 -13.10 17.93 10.12
N ASP A 133 -12.80 19.18 9.83
CA ASP A 133 -13.59 19.98 8.89
C ASP A 133 -13.37 19.51 7.43
N ALA A 134 -14.33 19.84 6.57
CA ALA A 134 -14.20 19.64 5.13
C ALA A 134 -13.04 20.47 4.57
N GLY A 135 -12.28 19.90 3.63
CA GLY A 135 -11.15 20.60 3.02
C GLY A 135 -10.21 19.69 2.30
N SER A 136 -9.17 20.30 1.70
CA SER A 136 -8.08 19.62 1.01
C SER A 136 -6.85 19.58 1.91
N TYR A 137 -6.39 18.38 2.20
CA TYR A 137 -5.27 18.13 3.11
C TYR A 137 -4.16 17.39 2.36
N SER A 138 -2.90 17.77 2.59
CA SER A 138 -1.78 17.06 1.98
C SER A 138 -0.47 17.21 2.78
N THR A 139 0.44 16.28 2.56
CA THR A 139 1.82 16.41 3.05
C THR A 139 2.55 17.54 2.36
N ALA A 140 2.23 17.84 1.10
CA ALA A 140 2.88 18.89 0.30
C ALA A 140 2.61 20.32 0.85
N ASN A 141 1.43 20.57 1.43
CA ASN A 141 1.09 21.86 2.03
C ASN A 141 1.21 21.87 3.56
N GLY A 142 1.66 20.77 4.17
CA GLY A 142 1.86 20.63 5.60
C GLY A 142 0.55 20.50 6.42
N THR A 143 -0.58 20.19 5.78
CA THR A 143 -1.86 19.93 6.47
C THR A 143 -2.09 18.45 6.78
N ILE A 144 -1.20 17.56 6.30
CA ILE A 144 -0.99 16.20 6.79
C ILE A 144 0.45 16.11 7.27
N ASP A 145 0.65 15.68 8.51
CA ASP A 145 1.96 15.49 9.10
C ASP A 145 2.54 14.13 8.68
N ALA A 146 3.58 14.15 7.83
CA ALA A 146 4.23 12.93 7.36
C ALA A 146 5.05 12.20 8.45
N GLU A 147 5.48 12.91 9.52
CA GLU A 147 6.22 12.30 10.61
C GLU A 147 5.35 11.39 11.48
N TYR A 148 4.07 11.76 11.63
CA TYR A 148 3.10 11.02 12.45
C TYR A 148 2.08 10.23 11.63
N SER A 149 2.16 10.29 10.29
CA SER A 149 1.32 9.48 9.40
C SER A 149 2.04 8.20 8.99
N PHE A 150 1.36 7.06 9.13
CA PHE A 150 2.00 5.76 8.87
C PHE A 150 1.02 4.68 8.42
N TYR A 151 1.58 3.69 7.75
CA TYR A 151 1.00 2.38 7.52
C TYR A 151 1.59 1.39 8.53
N HIS A 152 0.77 0.50 9.07
CA HIS A 152 1.17 -0.56 9.98
C HIS A 152 0.51 -1.88 9.59
N ALA A 153 1.32 -2.86 9.22
CA ALA A 153 0.84 -4.22 9.03
C ALA A 153 0.65 -4.90 10.40
N ASP A 154 -0.47 -5.61 10.58
CA ASP A 154 -0.85 -6.23 11.87
C ASP A 154 0.22 -7.20 12.43
N ASN A 155 0.98 -7.84 11.55
CA ASN A 155 2.03 -8.79 11.92
C ASN A 155 3.45 -8.17 11.94
N SER A 156 3.57 -6.86 11.86
CA SER A 156 4.84 -6.12 11.89
C SER A 156 5.01 -5.37 13.20
N SER A 157 6.23 -5.26 13.70
CA SER A 157 6.59 -4.35 14.79
C SER A 157 7.02 -2.97 14.27
N GLU A 158 7.10 -2.79 12.96
CA GLU A 158 7.61 -1.58 12.32
C GLU A 158 6.47 -0.81 11.65
N PHE A 159 6.60 0.52 11.68
CA PHE A 159 5.71 1.44 11.00
C PHE A 159 6.37 1.91 9.70
N ASP A 160 5.59 1.98 8.62
CA ASP A 160 6.05 2.50 7.34
C ASP A 160 5.46 3.91 7.15
N SER A 161 6.30 4.93 7.20
CA SER A 161 5.86 6.33 7.16
C SER A 161 5.13 6.65 5.85
N ILE A 162 4.02 7.38 5.92
CA ILE A 162 3.33 7.93 4.75
C ILE A 162 4.04 9.22 4.35
N VAL A 163 4.84 9.16 3.28
CA VAL A 163 5.69 10.27 2.85
C VAL A 163 4.99 11.24 1.90
N GLU A 164 4.00 10.76 1.16
CA GLU A 164 3.16 11.56 0.28
C GLU A 164 1.69 11.22 0.54
N ALA A 165 0.86 12.23 0.73
CA ALA A 165 -0.60 12.08 0.81
C ALA A 165 -1.30 13.34 0.31
N ALA A 166 -2.44 13.12 -0.37
CA ALA A 166 -3.38 14.18 -0.74
C ALA A 166 -4.80 13.65 -0.55
N VAL A 167 -5.56 14.28 0.34
CA VAL A 167 -6.87 13.80 0.78
C VAL A 167 -7.87 14.96 0.76
N GLU A 168 -8.97 14.78 0.04
CA GLU A 168 -10.16 15.63 0.10
C GLU A 168 -11.09 15.06 1.16
N VAL A 169 -11.54 15.93 2.06
CA VAL A 169 -12.48 15.60 3.13
C VAL A 169 -13.79 16.34 2.88
N GLN A 170 -14.90 15.61 2.90
CA GLN A 170 -16.25 16.16 2.87
C GLN A 170 -16.99 15.74 4.13
N VAL A 171 -17.86 16.60 4.65
CA VAL A 171 -18.64 16.38 5.87
C VAL A 171 -20.11 16.51 5.57
N ASP A 172 -20.90 15.52 5.93
CA ASP A 172 -22.35 15.53 5.90
C ASP A 172 -22.87 15.42 7.34
N LEU A 173 -23.26 16.56 7.91
CA LEU A 173 -23.74 16.62 9.29
C LEU A 173 -25.13 15.99 9.45
N ASP A 174 -25.95 16.01 8.40
CA ASP A 174 -27.33 15.46 8.45
C ASP A 174 -27.28 13.94 8.52
N ASN A 175 -26.36 13.31 7.76
CA ASN A 175 -26.15 11.87 7.75
C ASN A 175 -25.06 11.42 8.73
N GLN A 176 -24.39 12.35 9.41
CA GLN A 176 -23.29 12.08 10.35
C GLN A 176 -22.15 11.29 9.70
N THR A 177 -21.75 11.69 8.49
CA THR A 177 -20.70 11.01 7.75
C THR A 177 -19.58 11.94 7.30
N HIS A 178 -18.39 11.34 7.17
CA HIS A 178 -17.27 11.91 6.44
C HIS A 178 -17.01 11.10 5.18
N THR A 179 -16.60 11.80 4.13
CA THR A 179 -16.07 11.19 2.92
C THR A 179 -14.61 11.58 2.78
N PHE A 180 -13.73 10.60 2.67
CA PHE A 180 -12.31 10.77 2.41
C PHE A 180 -12.01 10.25 1.01
N THR A 181 -11.44 11.10 0.16
CA THR A 181 -11.06 10.72 -1.21
C THR A 181 -9.64 11.19 -1.47
N GLY A 182 -8.78 10.32 -2.00
CA GLY A 182 -7.40 10.71 -2.26
C GLY A 182 -6.46 9.56 -2.53
N SER A 183 -5.16 9.85 -2.34
CA SER A 183 -4.08 8.89 -2.51
C SER A 183 -2.97 9.14 -1.51
N TYR A 184 -2.16 8.10 -1.29
CA TYR A 184 -0.96 8.20 -0.46
C TYR A 184 0.14 7.27 -0.95
N LYS A 185 1.36 7.52 -0.48
CA LYS A 185 2.53 6.68 -0.72
C LYS A 185 3.35 6.56 0.55
N THR A 186 3.80 5.35 0.84
CA THR A 186 4.68 5.09 1.97
C THR A 186 6.16 5.12 1.59
N ALA A 187 7.05 5.19 2.57
CA ALA A 187 8.49 5.17 2.38
C ALA A 187 8.97 3.86 1.74
N SER A 188 8.31 2.73 2.03
CA SER A 188 8.62 1.45 1.38
C SER A 188 8.10 1.34 -0.05
N GLY A 189 7.29 2.32 -0.50
CA GLY A 189 6.75 2.39 -1.85
C GLY A 189 5.37 1.75 -2.03
N ILE A 190 4.61 1.48 -0.94
CA ILE A 190 3.19 1.13 -1.05
C ILE A 190 2.44 2.36 -1.56
N GLU A 191 1.74 2.22 -2.66
CA GLU A 191 0.82 3.23 -3.18
C GLU A 191 -0.61 2.84 -2.80
N GLY A 192 -1.37 3.78 -2.23
CA GLY A 192 -2.73 3.55 -1.81
C GLY A 192 -3.70 4.61 -2.32
N THR A 193 -4.96 4.23 -2.43
CA THR A 193 -6.07 5.12 -2.73
C THR A 193 -7.08 5.11 -1.59
N ILE A 194 -7.70 6.27 -1.34
CA ILE A 194 -8.75 6.45 -0.34
C ILE A 194 -10.03 6.81 -1.07
N ASN A 195 -11.09 6.05 -0.84
CA ASN A 195 -12.44 6.35 -1.31
C ASN A 195 -13.45 5.74 -0.31
N TRP A 196 -13.53 6.34 0.86
CA TRP A 196 -14.33 5.82 1.95
C TRP A 196 -15.34 6.86 2.42
N THR A 197 -16.56 6.42 2.71
CA THR A 197 -17.63 7.26 3.28
C THR A 197 -18.29 6.51 4.44
N GLY A 198 -18.43 7.16 5.55
CA GLY A 198 -19.10 6.59 6.72
C GLY A 198 -19.03 7.46 7.96
N ASN A 199 -19.55 6.93 9.07
CA ASN A 199 -19.43 7.52 10.37
C ASN A 199 -18.03 7.26 10.94
N VAL A 200 -17.34 8.30 11.37
CA VAL A 200 -16.02 8.20 12.01
C VAL A 200 -16.24 8.13 13.52
N ARG A 201 -15.85 7.04 14.11
CA ARG A 201 -15.89 6.89 15.58
C ARG A 201 -14.93 7.90 16.23
N GLY A 202 -15.42 8.59 17.25
CA GLY A 202 -14.65 9.64 17.95
C GLY A 202 -14.98 11.05 17.48
N PHE A 203 -15.68 11.23 16.35
CA PHE A 203 -16.23 12.53 15.97
C PHE A 203 -17.57 12.82 16.65
N VAL A 204 -17.81 14.10 16.95
CA VAL A 204 -19.07 14.59 17.49
C VAL A 204 -19.77 15.41 16.40
N TYR A 205 -20.75 14.80 15.75
CA TYR A 205 -21.55 15.44 14.71
C TYR A 205 -22.66 16.27 15.37
N THR A 206 -22.47 17.58 15.47
CA THR A 206 -23.50 18.50 15.98
C THR A 206 -23.92 19.45 14.88
N GLN A 207 -25.22 19.53 14.65
CA GLN A 207 -25.82 20.57 13.78
C GLN A 207 -25.54 21.95 14.33
N PRO A 208 -25.27 22.98 13.49
CA PRO A 208 -25.21 24.35 13.94
C PRO A 208 -26.55 24.73 14.59
N GLY A 209 -26.55 24.94 15.91
CA GLY A 209 -27.73 25.31 16.69
C GLY A 209 -28.45 24.20 17.45
N GLY A 210 -27.97 22.96 17.38
CA GLY A 210 -28.42 21.86 18.26
C GLY A 210 -27.73 21.94 19.62
N GLU A 211 -28.50 22.00 20.71
CA GLU A 211 -27.96 21.88 22.07
C GLU A 211 -27.31 20.50 22.22
N GLY A 212 -26.06 20.48 22.68
CA GLY A 212 -25.25 19.28 22.78
C GLY A 212 -25.92 18.20 23.63
N LEU A 213 -25.89 16.96 23.13
CA LEU A 213 -26.12 15.78 23.96
C LEU A 213 -24.93 15.67 24.92
N GLU A 214 -25.28 15.53 26.22
CA GLU A 214 -24.35 15.55 27.34
C GLU A 214 -23.23 14.51 27.19
N GLU A 215 -22.01 14.90 27.59
CA GLU A 215 -20.84 14.05 27.72
C GLU A 215 -21.18 12.78 28.53
N TYR A 216 -20.96 11.62 27.89
CA TYR A 216 -20.85 10.37 28.65
C TYR A 216 -19.44 10.30 29.25
N THR A 217 -19.36 10.53 30.54
CA THR A 217 -18.20 10.26 31.41
C THR A 217 -17.88 8.76 31.45
#